data_2667da747633ebffa3b4e06f7171f9ce
#
_entry.id   2667da747633ebffa3b4e06f7171f9ce
#
_cell.length_a   1.000
_cell.length_b   1.000
_cell.length_c   1.000
_cell.angle_alpha   90.00
_cell.angle_beta   90.00
_cell.angle_gamma   90.00
#
_symmetry.space_group_name_H-M   'P 1'
#
loop_
_entity.id
_entity.type
_entity.pdbx_description
1 polymer ?
#
loop_
_entity_poly.entity_id
_entity_poly.type
_entity_poly.pdbx_seq_one_letter_code
_entity_poly.pdbx_strand_id
1 'polypeptide(L)'
;MPLSTYPSVGKLLWLIENEPKVAAAHDKGTLAFGTVDAWLVYKLNGGPKKNVFVSDPSNSSRTMFMNIRTLQYDEALLDFFRIDRSKIHLPKIVKSSDPTAFGTLASTKLKGFKITGCLGDQSAALVGQKGFTPGMAKNTYGTGCFLLYNVGEKPVISTHGLLSTVAFDFAGQKPMYALEGSIAVAGSSIQFLRNNFKFIEESPQISALAQEVEDNGGVTFVTAFSGLFAPYWIDDARGTIFGITAYTQRGHIARATLEATCFQTKAILDAMEKDSGAKLSELAVDGGMCNSDLTMQTQSDLIGINVNRPEMRETTAFGAAIAAGLAVGVWETLDELRTVNTAGQTVFKPTITKEESATRMSRWTKAVEMCRGWSN
;
A
#
# COMPACT_ATOMS: atom_id res chain seq x y z
N MET A 1 6.89 -12.74 6.58
CA MET A 1 7.42 -11.40 6.94
C MET A 1 8.17 -11.54 8.25
N PRO A 2 9.34 -10.95 8.43
CA PRO A 2 10.00 -10.89 9.73
C PRO A 2 9.18 -10.05 10.72
N LEU A 3 9.32 -10.31 12.01
CA LEU A 3 8.75 -9.45 13.05
C LEU A 3 9.34 -8.04 12.90
N SER A 4 8.47 -7.04 12.87
CA SER A 4 8.87 -5.65 12.66
C SER A 4 7.90 -4.70 13.34
N THR A 5 8.24 -3.43 13.38
CA THR A 5 7.37 -2.36 13.90
C THR A 5 6.24 -1.97 12.92
N TYR A 6 6.15 -2.60 11.76
CA TYR A 6 5.14 -2.29 10.74
C TYR A 6 3.70 -2.62 11.19
N PRO A 7 3.39 -3.82 11.76
CA PRO A 7 2.06 -4.15 12.27
C PRO A 7 1.66 -3.34 13.50
N SER A 8 0.34 -3.22 13.74
CA SER A 8 -0.21 -2.43 14.85
C SER A 8 0.18 -2.96 16.22
N VAL A 9 0.40 -4.27 16.36
CA VAL A 9 0.74 -4.91 17.63
C VAL A 9 2.00 -4.32 18.27
N GLY A 10 3.04 -4.05 17.48
CA GLY A 10 4.27 -3.44 18.00
C GLY A 10 4.05 -2.07 18.62
N LYS A 11 3.14 -1.29 18.02
CA LYS A 11 2.74 0.03 18.55
C LYS A 11 1.91 -0.09 19.82
N LEU A 12 0.99 -1.07 19.88
CA LEU A 12 0.19 -1.33 21.06
C LEU A 12 1.07 -1.70 22.26
N LEU A 13 2.00 -2.64 22.06
CA LEU A 13 2.90 -3.07 23.13
C LEU A 13 3.79 -1.92 23.60
N TRP A 14 4.36 -1.15 22.67
CA TRP A 14 5.16 0.03 23.01
C TRP A 14 4.35 1.06 23.82
N LEU A 15 3.09 1.33 23.43
CA LEU A 15 2.22 2.28 24.14
C LEU A 15 1.90 1.79 25.56
N ILE A 16 1.66 0.50 25.76
CA ILE A 16 1.43 -0.08 27.09
C ILE A 16 2.67 0.08 27.98
N GLU A 17 3.86 -0.11 27.43
CA GLU A 17 5.11 -0.03 28.16
C GLU A 17 5.57 1.42 28.44
N ASN A 18 5.30 2.37 27.54
CA ASN A 18 5.92 3.69 27.56
C ASN A 18 4.95 4.85 27.87
N GLU A 19 3.62 4.63 27.75
CA GLU A 19 2.62 5.68 27.97
C GLU A 19 1.83 5.44 29.25
N PRO A 20 2.09 6.18 30.36
CA PRO A 20 1.49 5.92 31.67
C PRO A 20 -0.05 5.87 31.67
N LYS A 21 -0.70 6.69 30.85
CA LYS A 21 -2.16 6.69 30.71
C LYS A 21 -2.69 5.41 30.08
N VAL A 22 -1.96 4.88 29.11
CA VAL A 22 -2.31 3.62 28.42
C VAL A 22 -2.08 2.43 29.36
N ALA A 23 -0.94 2.39 30.05
CA ALA A 23 -0.64 1.39 31.08
C ALA A 23 -1.73 1.36 32.17
N ALA A 24 -2.12 2.51 32.71
CA ALA A 24 -3.17 2.61 33.72
C ALA A 24 -4.55 2.14 33.22
N ALA A 25 -4.89 2.40 31.96
CA ALA A 25 -6.12 1.92 31.35
C ALA A 25 -6.08 0.40 31.12
N HIS A 26 -4.93 -0.13 30.69
CA HIS A 26 -4.69 -1.56 30.57
C HIS A 26 -4.84 -2.30 31.91
N ASP A 27 -4.21 -1.79 32.98
CA ASP A 27 -4.27 -2.42 34.29
C ASP A 27 -5.69 -2.44 34.87
N LYS A 28 -6.49 -1.41 34.56
CA LYS A 28 -7.90 -1.32 34.96
C LYS A 28 -8.86 -2.12 34.07
N GLY A 29 -8.39 -2.74 32.98
CA GLY A 29 -9.23 -3.43 32.02
C GLY A 29 -10.17 -2.51 31.24
N THR A 30 -9.79 -1.24 31.04
CA THR A 30 -10.61 -0.25 30.33
C THR A 30 -9.96 0.23 29.02
N LEU A 31 -8.83 -0.37 28.65
CA LEU A 31 -8.16 -0.06 27.40
C LEU A 31 -8.96 -0.61 26.20
N ALA A 32 -9.24 0.23 25.22
CA ALA A 32 -9.74 -0.19 23.92
C ALA A 32 -8.67 0.06 22.87
N PHE A 33 -8.40 -0.92 22.03
CA PHE A 33 -7.45 -0.82 20.94
C PHE A 33 -8.10 -1.20 19.61
N GLY A 34 -7.89 -0.40 18.59
CA GLY A 34 -8.35 -0.65 17.23
C GLY A 34 -7.52 0.12 16.21
N THR A 35 -7.67 -0.23 14.97
CA THR A 35 -7.16 0.52 13.82
C THR A 35 -7.91 1.83 13.65
N VAL A 36 -7.39 2.74 12.81
CA VAL A 36 -7.96 4.10 12.66
C VAL A 36 -9.43 4.08 12.23
N ASP A 37 -9.80 3.12 11.37
CA ASP A 37 -11.19 2.89 10.94
C ASP A 37 -12.13 2.62 12.12
N ALA A 38 -11.74 1.73 13.04
CA ALA A 38 -12.53 1.40 14.22
C ALA A 38 -12.78 2.65 15.10
N TRP A 39 -11.74 3.50 15.26
CA TRP A 39 -11.87 4.78 15.95
C TRP A 39 -12.82 5.74 15.22
N LEU A 40 -12.69 5.88 13.91
CA LEU A 40 -13.53 6.75 13.10
C LEU A 40 -15.00 6.30 13.15
N VAL A 41 -15.27 5.01 12.94
CA VAL A 41 -16.62 4.43 13.00
C VAL A 41 -17.22 4.67 14.40
N TYR A 42 -16.47 4.39 15.46
CA TYR A 42 -16.90 4.63 16.84
C TYR A 42 -17.28 6.09 17.07
N LYS A 43 -16.44 7.04 16.66
CA LYS A 43 -16.68 8.48 16.83
C LYS A 43 -17.86 8.97 15.98
N LEU A 44 -17.95 8.54 14.72
CA LEU A 44 -19.03 8.91 13.81
C LEU A 44 -20.40 8.44 14.31
N ASN A 45 -20.46 7.32 15.02
CA ASN A 45 -21.67 6.80 15.65
C ASN A 45 -22.04 7.51 16.97
N GLY A 46 -21.22 8.43 17.47
CA GLY A 46 -21.46 9.16 18.73
C GLY A 46 -20.74 8.57 19.95
N GLY A 47 -19.74 7.74 19.72
CA GLY A 47 -18.85 7.21 20.76
C GLY A 47 -19.56 6.33 21.78
N PRO A 48 -19.40 6.60 23.11
CA PRO A 48 -19.91 5.74 24.17
C PRO A 48 -21.43 5.57 24.16
N LYS A 49 -22.18 6.52 23.57
CA LYS A 49 -23.64 6.48 23.57
C LYS A 49 -24.21 5.32 22.76
N LYS A 50 -23.59 4.99 21.62
CA LYS A 50 -24.02 3.87 20.77
C LYS A 50 -23.08 2.69 20.83
N ASN A 51 -21.82 2.91 21.20
CA ASN A 51 -20.76 1.91 21.36
C ASN A 51 -20.61 0.98 20.13
N VAL A 52 -20.69 1.53 18.91
CA VAL A 52 -20.40 0.79 17.69
C VAL A 52 -18.90 0.74 17.51
N PHE A 53 -18.28 -0.36 17.97
CA PHE A 53 -16.85 -0.58 17.92
C PHE A 53 -16.54 -1.79 17.05
N VAL A 54 -16.32 -1.54 15.76
CA VAL A 54 -16.14 -2.54 14.71
C VAL A 54 -14.99 -2.16 13.80
N SER A 55 -14.42 -3.16 13.13
CA SER A 55 -13.40 -3.02 12.09
C SER A 55 -13.68 -4.05 10.99
N ASP A 56 -13.13 -3.85 9.80
CA ASP A 56 -13.24 -4.83 8.72
C ASP A 56 -11.99 -5.72 8.62
N PRO A 57 -12.01 -6.85 7.87
CA PRO A 57 -10.87 -7.74 7.76
C PRO A 57 -9.66 -7.10 7.07
N SER A 58 -9.84 -6.15 6.14
CA SER A 58 -8.73 -5.49 5.46
C SER A 58 -7.92 -4.59 6.40
N ASN A 59 -8.58 -3.95 7.37
CA ASN A 59 -7.93 -3.23 8.46
C ASN A 59 -7.40 -4.17 9.55
N SER A 60 -8.22 -5.14 10.00
CA SER A 60 -7.85 -6.06 11.08
C SER A 60 -6.67 -6.96 10.72
N SER A 61 -6.46 -7.30 9.44
CA SER A 61 -5.28 -8.03 8.95
C SER A 61 -3.96 -7.29 9.18
N ARG A 62 -4.01 -5.97 9.47
CA ARG A 62 -2.83 -5.14 9.77
C ARG A 62 -2.39 -5.21 11.23
N THR A 63 -3.16 -5.85 12.07
CA THR A 63 -2.89 -5.93 13.52
C THR A 63 -1.84 -6.95 13.88
N MET A 64 -1.68 -8.02 13.10
CA MET A 64 -0.85 -9.19 13.29
C MET A 64 -1.39 -10.21 14.34
N PHE A 65 -2.59 -10.01 14.86
CA PHE A 65 -3.27 -10.98 15.73
C PHE A 65 -4.66 -11.41 15.19
N MET A 66 -5.00 -11.05 13.95
CA MET A 66 -6.12 -11.63 13.23
C MET A 66 -5.62 -12.83 12.39
N ASN A 67 -6.30 -13.96 12.47
CA ASN A 67 -6.05 -15.09 11.60
C ASN A 67 -6.63 -14.81 10.20
N ILE A 68 -5.78 -14.75 9.21
CA ILE A 68 -6.14 -14.39 7.84
C ILE A 68 -7.08 -15.44 7.17
N ARG A 69 -7.12 -16.68 7.67
CA ARG A 69 -7.98 -17.75 7.11
C ARG A 69 -9.38 -17.74 7.73
N THR A 70 -9.46 -17.52 9.04
CA THR A 70 -10.74 -17.51 9.76
C THR A 70 -11.38 -16.13 9.79
N LEU A 71 -10.63 -15.07 9.49
CA LEU A 71 -11.00 -13.65 9.62
C LEU A 71 -11.46 -13.26 11.02
N GLN A 72 -10.95 -13.97 12.02
CA GLN A 72 -11.23 -13.72 13.44
C GLN A 72 -9.90 -13.54 14.19
N TYR A 73 -9.97 -12.97 15.38
CA TYR A 73 -8.79 -12.94 16.26
C TYR A 73 -8.32 -14.35 16.56
N ASP A 74 -7.01 -14.53 16.56
CA ASP A 74 -6.35 -15.82 16.81
C ASP A 74 -5.81 -15.86 18.23
N GLU A 75 -6.35 -16.73 19.06
CA GLU A 75 -5.97 -16.81 20.47
C GLU A 75 -4.48 -17.13 20.65
N ALA A 76 -3.88 -17.97 19.77
CA ALA A 76 -2.45 -18.27 19.83
C ALA A 76 -1.60 -17.03 19.51
N LEU A 77 -2.04 -16.15 18.59
CA LEU A 77 -1.35 -14.89 18.31
C LEU A 77 -1.56 -13.87 19.43
N LEU A 78 -2.76 -13.79 20.00
CA LEU A 78 -3.02 -12.94 21.16
C LEU A 78 -2.14 -13.33 22.35
N ASP A 79 -2.05 -14.63 22.66
CA ASP A 79 -1.18 -15.16 23.71
C ASP A 79 0.30 -14.89 23.43
N PHE A 80 0.75 -15.12 22.19
CA PHE A 80 2.12 -14.85 21.77
C PHE A 80 2.53 -13.39 22.02
N PHE A 81 1.64 -12.45 21.74
CA PHE A 81 1.85 -11.01 21.95
C PHE A 81 1.41 -10.56 23.36
N ARG A 82 0.99 -11.46 24.24
CA ARG A 82 0.52 -11.17 25.60
C ARG A 82 -0.65 -10.16 25.63
N ILE A 83 -1.56 -10.27 24.66
CA ILE A 83 -2.77 -9.43 24.56
C ILE A 83 -3.89 -10.12 25.32
N ASP A 84 -4.11 -9.69 26.57
CA ASP A 84 -5.19 -10.18 27.43
C ASP A 84 -6.51 -9.49 27.10
N ARG A 85 -7.46 -10.22 26.54
CA ARG A 85 -8.79 -9.72 26.19
C ARG A 85 -9.65 -9.29 27.38
N SER A 86 -9.29 -9.68 28.60
CA SER A 86 -9.94 -9.15 29.80
C SER A 86 -9.50 -7.73 30.12
N LYS A 87 -8.34 -7.30 29.62
CA LYS A 87 -7.73 -6.00 29.82
C LYS A 87 -7.85 -5.06 28.62
N ILE A 88 -7.96 -5.65 27.40
CA ILE A 88 -7.98 -4.91 26.14
C ILE A 88 -9.24 -5.25 25.34
N HIS A 89 -10.10 -4.26 25.13
CA HIS A 89 -11.27 -4.38 24.27
C HIS A 89 -10.85 -4.21 22.82
N LEU A 90 -11.11 -5.22 21.99
CA LEU A 90 -10.86 -5.22 20.54
C LEU A 90 -12.17 -5.00 19.76
N PRO A 91 -12.15 -4.33 18.59
CA PRO A 91 -13.35 -4.15 17.78
C PRO A 91 -13.85 -5.50 17.25
N LYS A 92 -15.17 -5.64 17.11
CA LYS A 92 -15.75 -6.79 16.40
C LYS A 92 -15.36 -6.70 14.93
N ILE A 93 -14.86 -7.79 14.36
CA ILE A 93 -14.56 -7.88 12.93
C ILE A 93 -15.87 -8.16 12.19
N VAL A 94 -16.18 -7.30 11.20
CA VAL A 94 -17.39 -7.38 10.35
C VAL A 94 -16.97 -7.31 8.88
N LYS A 95 -17.85 -7.68 7.95
CA LYS A 95 -17.54 -7.61 6.51
C LYS A 95 -17.22 -6.19 6.06
N SER A 96 -16.36 -6.04 5.05
CA SER A 96 -15.97 -4.73 4.50
C SER A 96 -17.16 -3.97 3.86
N SER A 97 -18.19 -4.70 3.43
CA SER A 97 -19.45 -4.19 2.89
C SER A 97 -20.60 -4.84 3.66
N ASP A 98 -21.30 -4.06 4.50
CA ASP A 98 -22.42 -4.54 5.33
C ASP A 98 -23.43 -3.41 5.55
N PRO A 99 -24.75 -3.64 5.29
CA PRO A 99 -25.78 -2.60 5.35
C PRO A 99 -26.11 -2.12 6.77
N THR A 100 -25.60 -2.78 7.81
CA THR A 100 -26.00 -2.54 9.20
C THR A 100 -24.86 -2.48 10.21
N ALA A 101 -23.75 -3.18 9.98
CA ALA A 101 -22.72 -3.41 11.00
C ALA A 101 -21.98 -2.16 11.44
N PHE A 102 -21.82 -1.18 10.56
CA PHE A 102 -21.08 0.07 10.87
C PHE A 102 -21.92 1.17 11.49
N GLY A 103 -23.24 0.95 11.68
CA GLY A 103 -24.13 1.87 12.34
C GLY A 103 -24.52 3.09 11.50
N THR A 104 -24.71 4.26 12.18
CA THR A 104 -25.22 5.48 11.54
C THR A 104 -24.52 6.73 12.08
N LEU A 105 -24.39 7.75 11.25
CA LEU A 105 -23.85 9.04 11.64
C LEU A 105 -24.69 9.66 12.77
N ALA A 106 -24.06 9.97 13.89
CA ALA A 106 -24.72 10.52 15.08
C ALA A 106 -24.88 12.05 15.06
N SER A 107 -24.03 12.72 14.29
CA SER A 107 -23.97 14.19 14.20
C SER A 107 -23.68 14.59 12.75
N THR A 108 -23.48 15.87 12.50
CA THR A 108 -23.30 16.47 11.18
C THR A 108 -24.60 16.68 10.41
N LYS A 109 -24.51 17.34 9.25
CA LYS A 109 -25.65 17.53 8.33
C LYS A 109 -26.22 16.22 7.80
N LEU A 110 -25.43 15.12 7.90
CA LEU A 110 -25.79 13.76 7.43
C LEU A 110 -26.24 12.84 8.59
N LYS A 111 -26.70 13.39 9.73
CA LYS A 111 -27.19 12.60 10.86
C LYS A 111 -28.25 11.58 10.42
N GLY A 112 -28.10 10.35 10.86
CA GLY A 112 -29.01 9.25 10.53
C GLY A 112 -28.63 8.47 9.28
N PHE A 113 -27.71 8.98 8.44
CA PHE A 113 -27.21 8.20 7.30
C PHE A 113 -26.44 6.97 7.79
N LYS A 114 -26.67 5.83 7.16
CA LYS A 114 -25.97 4.59 7.45
C LYS A 114 -24.52 4.66 6.94
N ILE A 115 -23.61 4.05 7.71
CA ILE A 115 -22.28 3.71 7.24
C ILE A 115 -22.37 2.25 6.80
N THR A 116 -22.06 1.92 5.55
CA THR A 116 -22.32 0.61 4.96
C THR A 116 -21.11 -0.04 4.31
N GLY A 117 -19.96 0.65 4.29
CA GLY A 117 -18.68 0.14 3.80
C GLY A 117 -17.51 0.70 4.58
N CYS A 118 -16.51 -0.15 4.81
CA CYS A 118 -15.24 0.22 5.41
C CYS A 118 -14.14 -0.68 4.85
N LEU A 119 -13.04 -0.09 4.45
CA LEU A 119 -11.86 -0.77 3.92
C LEU A 119 -10.60 -0.06 4.42
N GLY A 120 -9.52 -0.80 4.59
CA GLY A 120 -8.19 -0.19 4.67
C GLY A 120 -7.87 0.58 3.39
N ASP A 121 -7.14 1.69 3.49
CA ASP A 121 -6.90 2.61 2.37
C ASP A 121 -6.33 1.91 1.12
N GLN A 122 -5.38 1.00 1.31
CA GLN A 122 -4.76 0.27 0.20
C GLN A 122 -5.71 -0.76 -0.44
N SER A 123 -6.54 -1.42 0.37
CA SER A 123 -7.61 -2.30 -0.09
C SER A 123 -8.70 -1.51 -0.82
N ALA A 124 -9.07 -0.35 -0.31
CA ALA A 124 -9.99 0.57 -0.97
C ALA A 124 -9.44 1.02 -2.33
N ALA A 125 -8.14 1.36 -2.41
CA ALA A 125 -7.52 1.71 -3.69
C ALA A 125 -7.54 0.53 -4.68
N LEU A 126 -7.30 -0.71 -4.23
CA LEU A 126 -7.42 -1.90 -5.08
C LEU A 126 -8.85 -2.07 -5.61
N VAL A 127 -9.85 -1.94 -4.75
CA VAL A 127 -11.28 -1.98 -5.12
C VAL A 127 -11.63 -0.86 -6.10
N GLY A 128 -11.18 0.37 -5.83
CA GLY A 128 -11.41 1.53 -6.71
C GLY A 128 -10.74 1.41 -8.07
N GLN A 129 -9.62 0.69 -8.15
CA GLN A 129 -8.95 0.30 -9.39
C GLN A 129 -9.56 -0.96 -10.03
N LYS A 130 -10.65 -1.48 -9.47
CA LYS A 130 -11.35 -2.69 -9.97
C LYS A 130 -10.48 -3.93 -9.97
N GLY A 131 -9.55 -4.04 -9.04
CA GLY A 131 -8.70 -5.20 -8.83
C GLY A 131 -9.46 -6.40 -8.26
N PHE A 132 -10.59 -6.77 -8.92
CA PHE A 132 -11.51 -7.80 -8.42
C PHE A 132 -11.09 -9.22 -8.75
N THR A 133 -10.23 -9.40 -9.74
CA THR A 133 -9.81 -10.71 -10.23
C THR A 133 -8.35 -11.02 -9.91
N PRO A 134 -8.01 -12.30 -9.67
CA PRO A 134 -6.62 -12.71 -9.48
C PRO A 134 -5.74 -12.28 -10.67
N GLY A 135 -4.51 -11.88 -10.39
CA GLY A 135 -3.57 -11.39 -11.41
C GLY A 135 -3.62 -9.87 -11.64
N MET A 136 -4.59 -9.16 -11.06
CA MET A 136 -4.63 -7.70 -11.11
C MET A 136 -3.84 -7.09 -9.96
N ALA A 137 -3.04 -6.07 -10.29
CA ALA A 137 -2.28 -5.31 -9.30
C ALA A 137 -2.56 -3.81 -9.41
N LYS A 138 -2.45 -3.14 -8.27
CA LYS A 138 -2.41 -1.68 -8.21
C LYS A 138 -1.17 -1.20 -7.49
N ASN A 139 -0.67 -0.02 -7.86
CA ASN A 139 0.36 0.68 -7.12
C ASN A 139 -0.03 2.14 -6.87
N THR A 140 -0.10 2.53 -5.61
CA THR A 140 -0.30 3.93 -5.21
C THR A 140 1.05 4.59 -5.02
N TYR A 141 1.39 5.54 -5.89
CA TYR A 141 2.64 6.29 -5.92
C TYR A 141 2.51 7.59 -5.12
N GLY A 142 2.72 7.50 -3.81
CA GLY A 142 2.70 8.61 -2.85
C GLY A 142 4.09 9.00 -2.35
N THR A 143 4.19 9.37 -1.08
CA THR A 143 5.46 9.57 -0.35
C THR A 143 6.32 8.31 -0.39
N GLY A 144 5.71 7.16 -0.15
CA GLY A 144 6.16 5.82 -0.50
C GLY A 144 5.25 5.21 -1.57
N CYS A 145 5.45 3.93 -1.91
CA CYS A 145 4.52 3.20 -2.74
C CYS A 145 3.95 2.00 -2.00
N PHE A 146 2.69 1.68 -2.35
CA PHE A 146 1.98 0.54 -1.79
C PHE A 146 1.36 -0.27 -2.93
N LEU A 147 1.92 -1.45 -3.14
CA LEU A 147 1.47 -2.39 -4.16
C LEU A 147 0.59 -3.45 -3.54
N LEU A 148 -0.58 -3.66 -4.10
CA LEU A 148 -1.44 -4.79 -3.80
C LEU A 148 -1.66 -5.61 -5.07
N TYR A 149 -1.53 -6.92 -4.93
CA TYR A 149 -1.74 -7.90 -5.98
C TYR A 149 -2.80 -8.91 -5.53
N ASN A 150 -3.93 -8.95 -6.24
CA ASN A 150 -5.02 -9.87 -5.93
C ASN A 150 -4.62 -11.32 -6.23
N VAL A 151 -4.64 -12.18 -5.20
CA VAL A 151 -4.29 -13.60 -5.29
C VAL A 151 -5.53 -14.52 -5.26
N GLY A 152 -6.74 -13.96 -5.20
CA GLY A 152 -7.98 -14.72 -5.21
C GLY A 152 -8.51 -15.09 -3.83
N GLU A 153 -9.34 -16.14 -3.80
CA GLU A 153 -10.12 -16.57 -2.62
C GLU A 153 -9.32 -17.34 -1.56
N LYS A 154 -8.05 -17.60 -1.80
CA LYS A 154 -7.17 -18.31 -0.85
C LYS A 154 -5.95 -17.46 -0.52
N PRO A 155 -5.61 -17.30 0.77
CA PRO A 155 -4.42 -16.54 1.13
C PRO A 155 -3.15 -17.25 0.67
N VAL A 156 -2.26 -16.52 0.02
CA VAL A 156 -0.90 -16.95 -0.32
C VAL A 156 0.03 -16.43 0.77
N ILE A 157 0.77 -17.34 1.41
CA ILE A 157 1.78 -16.96 2.39
C ILE A 157 3.10 -16.73 1.64
N SER A 158 3.56 -15.51 1.65
CA SER A 158 4.76 -15.11 0.92
C SER A 158 6.03 -15.76 1.50
N THR A 159 6.88 -16.24 0.62
CA THR A 159 8.24 -16.70 0.92
C THR A 159 9.32 -15.73 0.41
N HIS A 160 8.90 -14.65 -0.29
CA HIS A 160 9.78 -13.63 -0.87
C HIS A 160 9.65 -12.26 -0.18
N GLY A 161 9.26 -12.26 1.10
CA GLY A 161 9.27 -11.03 1.91
C GLY A 161 8.05 -10.11 1.75
N LEU A 162 6.97 -10.57 1.10
CA LEU A 162 5.74 -9.81 0.96
C LEU A 162 4.80 -10.02 2.16
N LEU A 163 3.84 -9.12 2.31
CA LEU A 163 2.76 -9.27 3.28
C LEU A 163 1.58 -10.00 2.64
N SER A 164 1.02 -10.99 3.35
CA SER A 164 -0.27 -11.57 3.01
C SER A 164 -1.36 -10.79 3.75
N THR A 165 -2.37 -10.33 3.05
CA THR A 165 -3.42 -9.48 3.63
C THR A 165 -4.79 -9.83 3.05
N VAL A 166 -5.86 -9.36 3.68
CA VAL A 166 -7.20 -9.41 3.10
C VAL A 166 -7.37 -8.24 2.14
N ALA A 167 -7.74 -8.52 0.91
CA ALA A 167 -8.05 -7.49 -0.07
C ALA A 167 -9.40 -6.84 0.25
N PHE A 168 -10.45 -7.64 0.35
CA PHE A 168 -11.79 -7.22 0.75
C PHE A 168 -12.66 -8.45 1.12
N ASP A 169 -13.69 -8.22 1.93
CA ASP A 169 -14.70 -9.23 2.29
C ASP A 169 -16.10 -8.62 2.15
N PHE A 170 -16.71 -8.78 0.99
CA PHE A 170 -18.02 -8.22 0.69
C PHE A 170 -19.17 -9.18 1.08
N ALA A 171 -20.31 -8.61 1.48
CA ALA A 171 -21.50 -9.39 1.79
C ALA A 171 -21.95 -10.25 0.61
N GLY A 172 -22.31 -11.52 0.86
CA GLY A 172 -22.73 -12.45 -0.17
C GLY A 172 -21.61 -13.04 -1.04
N GLN A 173 -20.35 -12.65 -0.82
CA GLN A 173 -19.18 -13.13 -1.57
C GLN A 173 -18.18 -13.80 -0.64
N LYS A 174 -17.24 -14.56 -1.22
CA LYS A 174 -16.06 -15.05 -0.50
C LYS A 174 -15.05 -13.94 -0.34
N PRO A 175 -14.25 -13.96 0.75
CA PRO A 175 -13.18 -13.00 0.94
C PRO A 175 -12.13 -13.15 -0.17
N MET A 176 -11.58 -12.02 -0.59
CA MET A 176 -10.45 -11.96 -1.51
C MET A 176 -9.18 -11.57 -0.76
N TYR A 177 -8.07 -12.12 -1.19
CA TYR A 177 -6.76 -11.91 -0.57
C TYR A 177 -5.80 -11.21 -1.51
N ALA A 178 -4.82 -10.54 -0.93
CA ALA A 178 -3.76 -9.89 -1.68
C ALA A 178 -2.38 -10.16 -1.07
N LEU A 179 -1.36 -10.11 -1.93
CA LEU A 179 0.00 -9.88 -1.52
C LEU A 179 0.27 -8.38 -1.55
N GLU A 180 1.00 -7.89 -0.56
CA GLU A 180 1.37 -6.48 -0.46
C GLU A 180 2.88 -6.33 -0.38
N GLY A 181 3.39 -5.36 -1.14
CA GLY A 181 4.75 -4.86 -1.04
C GLY A 181 4.75 -3.34 -0.90
N SER A 182 5.69 -2.81 -0.12
CA SER A 182 5.80 -1.39 0.14
C SER A 182 7.18 -0.87 -0.19
N ILE A 183 7.25 0.34 -0.74
CA ILE A 183 8.46 1.12 -0.94
C ILE A 183 8.41 2.30 0.01
N ALA A 184 9.39 2.40 0.91
CA ALA A 184 9.39 3.46 1.92
C ALA A 184 9.64 4.84 1.30
N VAL A 185 10.52 4.90 0.30
CA VAL A 185 11.02 6.14 -0.30
C VAL A 185 10.72 6.16 -1.80
N ALA A 186 9.63 6.84 -2.16
CA ALA A 186 9.22 7.11 -3.54
C ALA A 186 9.15 8.63 -3.76
N GLY A 187 8.00 9.26 -3.65
CA GLY A 187 7.86 10.71 -3.75
C GLY A 187 8.69 11.49 -2.72
N SER A 188 9.03 10.88 -1.59
CA SER A 188 9.96 11.46 -0.61
C SER A 188 11.38 11.64 -1.16
N SER A 189 11.83 10.85 -2.13
CA SER A 189 13.12 11.08 -2.82
C SER A 189 13.08 12.34 -3.68
N ILE A 190 11.93 12.64 -4.31
CA ILE A 190 11.72 13.89 -5.04
C ILE A 190 11.76 15.08 -4.08
N GLN A 191 11.09 14.94 -2.91
CA GLN A 191 11.14 15.96 -1.87
C GLN A 191 12.60 16.17 -1.34
N PHE A 192 13.38 15.11 -1.26
CA PHE A 192 14.80 15.19 -0.91
C PHE A 192 15.59 16.01 -1.94
N LEU A 193 15.42 15.77 -3.24
CA LEU A 193 16.06 16.59 -4.28
C LEU A 193 15.62 18.05 -4.22
N ARG A 194 14.36 18.32 -3.90
CA ARG A 194 13.83 19.67 -3.71
C ARG A 194 14.40 20.35 -2.47
N ASN A 195 14.30 19.70 -1.32
CA ASN A 195 14.55 20.33 -0.03
C ASN A 195 16.03 20.36 0.36
N ASN A 196 16.79 19.33 0.00
CA ASN A 196 18.17 19.15 0.41
C ASN A 196 19.16 19.53 -0.70
N PHE A 197 18.96 19.03 -1.92
CA PHE A 197 19.83 19.33 -3.06
C PHE A 197 19.45 20.62 -3.80
N LYS A 198 18.23 21.13 -3.60
CA LYS A 198 17.73 22.36 -4.27
C LYS A 198 17.77 22.27 -5.80
N PHE A 199 17.51 21.10 -6.35
CA PHE A 199 17.51 20.88 -7.80
C PHE A 199 16.24 21.44 -8.49
N ILE A 200 15.14 21.52 -7.75
CA ILE A 200 13.82 21.97 -8.16
C ILE A 200 13.18 22.78 -7.03
N GLU A 201 12.25 23.65 -7.35
CA GLU A 201 11.45 24.43 -6.39
C GLU A 201 10.19 23.70 -5.97
N GLU A 202 9.54 23.02 -6.94
CA GLU A 202 8.31 22.25 -6.75
C GLU A 202 8.45 20.83 -7.28
N SER A 203 7.83 19.86 -6.59
CA SER A 203 7.95 18.45 -6.93
C SER A 203 7.56 18.09 -8.37
N PRO A 204 6.54 18.70 -9.01
CA PRO A 204 6.20 18.41 -10.41
C PRO A 204 7.32 18.72 -11.42
N GLN A 205 8.23 19.66 -11.10
CA GLN A 205 9.34 20.04 -11.98
C GLN A 205 10.37 18.92 -12.18
N ILE A 206 10.34 17.87 -11.34
CA ILE A 206 11.28 16.76 -11.44
C ILE A 206 11.23 16.07 -12.81
N SER A 207 10.04 15.95 -13.39
CA SER A 207 9.88 15.30 -14.69
C SER A 207 10.49 16.13 -15.83
N ALA A 208 10.32 17.44 -15.80
CA ALA A 208 10.95 18.33 -16.77
C ALA A 208 12.48 18.29 -16.65
N LEU A 209 13.02 18.37 -15.42
CA LEU A 209 14.44 18.24 -15.17
C LEU A 209 15.02 16.89 -15.64
N ALA A 210 14.31 15.79 -15.42
CA ALA A 210 14.72 14.46 -15.87
C ALA A 210 14.65 14.30 -17.40
N GLN A 211 13.86 15.10 -18.10
CA GLN A 211 13.74 15.13 -19.57
C GLN A 211 14.77 16.03 -20.27
N GLU A 212 15.55 16.83 -19.53
CA GLU A 212 16.69 17.58 -20.08
C GLU A 212 17.81 16.67 -20.61
N VAL A 213 17.76 15.38 -20.25
CA VAL A 213 18.74 14.36 -20.64
C VAL A 213 18.03 13.17 -21.29
N GLU A 214 18.69 12.51 -22.23
CA GLU A 214 18.14 11.36 -22.97
C GLU A 214 17.95 10.12 -22.09
N ASP A 215 18.91 9.86 -21.18
CA ASP A 215 18.92 8.74 -20.26
C ASP A 215 19.44 9.13 -18.87
N ASN A 216 19.77 8.16 -18.02
CA ASN A 216 20.32 8.42 -16.69
C ASN A 216 21.85 8.62 -16.69
N GLY A 217 22.52 8.68 -17.83
CA GLY A 217 23.97 8.87 -17.94
C GLY A 217 24.80 7.81 -17.22
N GLY A 218 24.25 6.61 -17.03
CA GLY A 218 24.86 5.56 -16.23
C GLY A 218 24.72 5.73 -14.72
N VAL A 219 23.99 6.74 -14.25
CA VAL A 219 23.73 6.97 -12.83
C VAL A 219 22.66 6.03 -12.31
N THR A 220 22.88 5.45 -11.13
CA THR A 220 21.89 4.66 -10.39
C THR A 220 21.77 5.25 -8.98
N PHE A 221 20.58 5.64 -8.56
CA PHE A 221 20.35 6.14 -7.20
C PHE A 221 19.52 5.13 -6.41
N VAL A 222 20.12 4.48 -5.42
CA VAL A 222 19.40 3.64 -4.46
C VAL A 222 18.88 4.53 -3.33
N THR A 223 17.56 4.74 -3.28
CA THR A 223 16.92 5.69 -2.34
C THR A 223 16.64 5.05 -0.96
N ALA A 224 17.59 4.31 -0.42
CA ALA A 224 17.47 3.58 0.84
C ALA A 224 17.73 4.49 2.06
N PHE A 225 16.98 5.61 2.21
CA PHE A 225 17.24 6.60 3.27
C PHE A 225 17.06 6.03 4.69
N SER A 226 16.23 5.02 4.85
CA SER A 226 16.01 4.28 6.09
C SER A 226 15.97 2.77 5.83
N GLY A 227 16.90 2.30 5.00
CA GLY A 227 16.89 0.93 4.50
C GLY A 227 15.94 0.70 3.34
N LEU A 228 15.76 -0.55 2.96
CA LEU A 228 14.84 -1.01 1.91
C LEU A 228 13.82 -1.97 2.49
N PHE A 229 12.54 -1.79 2.13
CA PHE A 229 11.45 -2.68 2.51
C PHE A 229 11.37 -3.90 1.56
N ALA A 230 10.19 -4.44 1.40
CA ALA A 230 9.94 -5.58 0.51
C ALA A 230 10.51 -5.36 -0.90
N PRO A 231 11.05 -6.40 -1.54
CA PRO A 231 11.28 -7.74 -1.01
C PRO A 231 12.61 -7.87 -0.25
N TYR A 232 13.39 -6.81 -0.16
CA TYR A 232 14.79 -6.84 0.30
C TYR A 232 14.94 -6.97 1.82
N TRP A 233 14.16 -6.21 2.60
CA TRP A 233 14.26 -6.10 4.07
C TRP A 233 15.69 -5.85 4.56
N ILE A 234 16.32 -4.83 3.99
CA ILE A 234 17.69 -4.39 4.32
C ILE A 234 17.58 -3.12 5.16
N ASP A 235 17.99 -3.16 6.40
CA ASP A 235 17.94 -2.06 7.36
C ASP A 235 19.26 -1.28 7.46
N ASP A 236 20.38 -1.90 7.10
CA ASP A 236 21.73 -1.33 7.13
C ASP A 236 22.13 -0.58 5.84
N ALA A 237 21.29 -0.59 4.81
CA ALA A 237 21.48 0.19 3.59
C ALA A 237 21.19 1.68 3.82
N ARG A 238 21.91 2.54 3.08
CA ARG A 238 21.65 4.00 3.02
C ARG A 238 21.60 4.49 1.59
N GLY A 239 20.98 5.66 1.40
CA GLY A 239 20.88 6.31 0.10
C GLY A 239 22.25 6.49 -0.55
N THR A 240 22.45 5.90 -1.74
CA THR A 240 23.73 5.87 -2.43
C THR A 240 23.55 6.12 -3.93
N ILE A 241 24.40 6.97 -4.49
CA ILE A 241 24.43 7.28 -5.92
C ILE A 241 25.67 6.67 -6.54
N PHE A 242 25.49 5.81 -7.55
CA PHE A 242 26.55 5.15 -8.29
C PHE A 242 26.64 5.66 -9.73
N GLY A 243 27.78 5.53 -10.36
CA GLY A 243 27.98 5.81 -11.78
C GLY A 243 28.14 7.30 -12.12
N ILE A 244 28.44 8.16 -11.15
CA ILE A 244 28.76 9.58 -11.38
C ILE A 244 30.07 9.70 -12.18
N THR A 245 30.06 10.55 -13.21
CA THR A 245 31.22 10.92 -14.03
C THR A 245 31.32 12.44 -14.14
N ALA A 246 32.37 12.95 -14.77
CA ALA A 246 32.53 14.38 -15.04
C ALA A 246 31.40 14.99 -15.92
N TYR A 247 30.66 14.14 -16.64
CA TYR A 247 29.54 14.55 -17.51
C TYR A 247 28.17 14.48 -16.82
N THR A 248 28.11 13.99 -15.58
CA THR A 248 26.84 13.85 -14.85
C THR A 248 26.22 15.20 -14.56
N GLN A 249 24.96 15.37 -14.92
CA GLN A 249 24.17 16.59 -14.71
C GLN A 249 23.03 16.32 -13.72
N ARG A 250 22.39 17.39 -13.24
CA ARG A 250 21.20 17.29 -12.35
C ARG A 250 20.08 16.44 -12.95
N GLY A 251 19.88 16.55 -14.28
CA GLY A 251 18.89 15.76 -15.03
C GLY A 251 19.12 14.26 -14.90
N HIS A 252 20.38 13.79 -14.97
CA HIS A 252 20.71 12.37 -14.80
C HIS A 252 20.36 11.86 -13.39
N ILE A 253 20.63 12.66 -12.35
CA ILE A 253 20.28 12.31 -10.96
C ILE A 253 18.76 12.34 -10.77
N ALA A 254 18.06 13.32 -11.34
CA ALA A 254 16.60 13.40 -11.30
C ALA A 254 15.96 12.16 -11.97
N ARG A 255 16.47 11.77 -13.14
CA ARG A 255 16.02 10.58 -13.86
C ARG A 255 16.28 9.30 -13.08
N ALA A 256 17.48 9.12 -12.53
CA ALA A 256 17.82 7.98 -11.69
C ALA A 256 16.95 7.89 -10.43
N THR A 257 16.52 9.04 -9.88
CA THR A 257 15.59 9.10 -8.74
C THR A 257 14.20 8.58 -9.10
N LEU A 258 13.65 8.96 -10.26
CA LEU A 258 12.36 8.44 -10.75
C LEU A 258 12.46 6.94 -11.05
N GLU A 259 13.53 6.51 -11.71
CA GLU A 259 13.81 5.11 -12.06
C GLU A 259 13.97 4.22 -10.82
N ALA A 260 14.53 4.72 -9.72
CA ALA A 260 14.69 3.98 -8.46
C ALA A 260 13.35 3.42 -7.94
N THR A 261 12.28 4.21 -8.02
CA THR A 261 10.94 3.77 -7.64
C THR A 261 10.41 2.68 -8.58
N CYS A 262 10.68 2.82 -9.88
CA CYS A 262 10.27 1.83 -10.90
C CYS A 262 10.99 0.49 -10.73
N PHE A 263 12.29 0.50 -10.40
CA PHE A 263 13.05 -0.71 -10.12
C PHE A 263 12.57 -1.43 -8.86
N GLN A 264 12.31 -0.70 -7.78
CA GLN A 264 11.76 -1.28 -6.56
C GLN A 264 10.36 -1.87 -6.80
N THR A 265 9.51 -1.17 -7.56
CA THR A 265 8.20 -1.68 -7.99
C THR A 265 8.33 -2.99 -8.76
N LYS A 266 9.25 -3.06 -9.73
CA LYS A 266 9.51 -4.30 -10.48
C LYS A 266 9.95 -5.44 -9.56
N ALA A 267 10.88 -5.18 -8.65
CA ALA A 267 11.35 -6.21 -7.71
C ALA A 267 10.20 -6.78 -6.85
N ILE A 268 9.27 -5.93 -6.40
CA ILE A 268 8.08 -6.37 -5.66
C ILE A 268 7.16 -7.20 -6.54
N LEU A 269 6.88 -6.75 -7.77
CA LEU A 269 6.01 -7.47 -8.70
C LEU A 269 6.59 -8.83 -9.10
N ASP A 270 7.91 -8.91 -9.33
CA ASP A 270 8.59 -10.18 -9.60
C ASP A 270 8.47 -11.16 -8.40
N ALA A 271 8.51 -10.65 -7.17
CA ALA A 271 8.26 -11.46 -5.97
C ALA A 271 6.80 -11.90 -5.86
N MET A 272 5.84 -11.03 -6.21
CA MET A 272 4.41 -11.35 -6.23
C MET A 272 4.09 -12.48 -7.23
N GLU A 273 4.65 -12.42 -8.44
CA GLU A 273 4.50 -13.48 -9.44
C GLU A 273 5.07 -14.81 -8.98
N LYS A 274 6.24 -14.80 -8.34
CA LYS A 274 6.87 -16.01 -7.79
C LYS A 274 6.04 -16.66 -6.69
N ASP A 275 5.50 -15.85 -5.76
CA ASP A 275 4.72 -16.36 -4.64
C ASP A 275 3.31 -16.82 -5.05
N SER A 276 2.66 -16.11 -5.99
CA SER A 276 1.31 -16.42 -6.44
C SER A 276 1.25 -17.51 -7.51
N GLY A 277 2.35 -17.70 -8.26
CA GLY A 277 2.40 -18.55 -9.45
C GLY A 277 1.58 -18.01 -10.63
N ALA A 278 1.00 -16.82 -10.51
CA ALA A 278 0.20 -16.18 -11.55
C ALA A 278 0.94 -14.96 -12.12
N LYS A 279 0.88 -14.81 -13.46
CA LYS A 279 1.48 -13.67 -14.13
C LYS A 279 0.64 -12.42 -13.91
N LEU A 280 1.32 -11.30 -13.71
CA LEU A 280 0.70 -9.97 -13.71
C LEU A 280 0.12 -9.68 -15.10
N SER A 281 -1.16 -9.33 -15.16
CA SER A 281 -1.84 -9.01 -16.41
C SER A 281 -1.74 -7.52 -16.77
N GLU A 282 -1.87 -6.66 -15.76
CA GLU A 282 -1.78 -5.21 -15.88
C GLU A 282 -1.43 -4.59 -14.53
N LEU A 283 -0.87 -3.38 -14.55
CA LEU A 283 -0.64 -2.57 -13.37
C LEU A 283 -1.50 -1.30 -13.42
N ALA A 284 -2.46 -1.19 -12.53
CA ALA A 284 -3.19 0.05 -12.31
C ALA A 284 -2.42 0.98 -11.37
N VAL A 285 -2.40 2.29 -11.66
CA VAL A 285 -1.60 3.25 -10.89
C VAL A 285 -2.42 4.46 -10.48
N ASP A 286 -2.12 4.97 -9.29
CA ASP A 286 -2.66 6.23 -8.75
C ASP A 286 -1.64 6.94 -7.85
N GLY A 287 -2.05 8.05 -7.23
CA GLY A 287 -1.19 8.87 -6.39
C GLY A 287 -0.42 9.94 -7.17
N GLY A 288 0.21 10.86 -6.43
CA GLY A 288 0.79 12.10 -7.01
C GLY A 288 1.95 11.86 -7.98
N MET A 289 2.81 10.86 -7.73
CA MET A 289 3.97 10.59 -8.58
C MET A 289 3.58 9.96 -9.94
N CYS A 290 2.39 9.32 -10.04
CA CYS A 290 1.92 8.77 -11.30
C CYS A 290 1.56 9.86 -12.34
N ASN A 291 1.58 11.16 -11.97
CA ASN A 291 1.43 12.29 -12.89
C ASN A 291 2.59 12.43 -13.87
N SER A 292 3.74 11.87 -13.55
CA SER A 292 4.92 11.85 -14.43
C SER A 292 4.75 10.79 -15.52
N ASP A 293 4.51 11.20 -16.75
CA ASP A 293 4.44 10.29 -17.90
C ASP A 293 5.76 9.54 -18.10
N LEU A 294 6.90 10.21 -17.88
CA LEU A 294 8.23 9.59 -17.90
C LEU A 294 8.34 8.44 -16.91
N THR A 295 7.87 8.64 -15.69
CA THR A 295 7.89 7.58 -14.65
C THR A 295 7.00 6.41 -15.04
N MET A 296 5.79 6.68 -15.53
CA MET A 296 4.83 5.63 -15.91
C MET A 296 5.28 4.86 -17.14
N GLN A 297 5.88 5.53 -18.13
CA GLN A 297 6.48 4.86 -19.28
C GLN A 297 7.67 3.99 -18.86
N THR A 298 8.57 4.51 -18.03
CA THR A 298 9.69 3.74 -17.47
C THR A 298 9.20 2.52 -16.68
N GLN A 299 8.11 2.68 -15.91
CA GLN A 299 7.51 1.55 -15.19
C GLN A 299 6.99 0.48 -16.13
N SER A 300 6.24 0.87 -17.17
CA SER A 300 5.73 -0.06 -18.19
C SER A 300 6.88 -0.79 -18.92
N ASP A 301 7.91 -0.06 -19.30
CA ASP A 301 9.11 -0.59 -19.95
C ASP A 301 9.81 -1.64 -19.09
N LEU A 302 10.02 -1.35 -17.81
CA LEU A 302 10.71 -2.27 -16.90
C LEU A 302 9.92 -3.53 -16.59
N ILE A 303 8.59 -3.43 -16.39
CA ILE A 303 7.77 -4.61 -16.06
C ILE A 303 7.30 -5.38 -17.28
N GLY A 304 7.36 -4.78 -18.47
CA GLY A 304 7.03 -5.45 -19.75
C GLY A 304 5.54 -5.67 -19.98
N ILE A 305 4.68 -4.93 -19.25
CA ILE A 305 3.21 -4.95 -19.39
C ILE A 305 2.62 -3.54 -19.35
N ASN A 306 1.34 -3.41 -19.67
CA ASN A 306 0.65 -2.13 -19.65
C ASN A 306 0.56 -1.57 -18.23
N VAL A 307 0.78 -0.25 -18.12
CA VAL A 307 0.50 0.55 -16.93
C VAL A 307 -0.71 1.42 -17.21
N ASN A 308 -1.77 1.28 -16.44
CA ASN A 308 -3.04 1.95 -16.63
C ASN A 308 -3.24 3.02 -15.56
N ARG A 309 -3.35 4.28 -16.00
CA ARG A 309 -3.60 5.44 -15.14
C ARG A 309 -5.01 5.96 -15.40
N PRO A 310 -5.96 5.87 -14.46
CA PRO A 310 -7.30 6.43 -14.62
C PRO A 310 -7.27 7.95 -14.64
N GLU A 311 -8.28 8.59 -15.21
CA GLU A 311 -8.45 10.04 -15.16
C GLU A 311 -8.78 10.50 -13.73
N MET A 312 -9.78 9.89 -13.10
CA MET A 312 -10.12 10.13 -11.70
C MET A 312 -9.24 9.28 -10.79
N ARG A 313 -8.37 9.92 -10.02
CA ARG A 313 -7.27 9.30 -9.25
C ARG A 313 -7.57 9.12 -7.78
N GLU A 314 -8.73 9.58 -7.30
CA GLU A 314 -9.20 9.37 -5.92
C GLU A 314 -9.77 7.96 -5.75
N THR A 315 -8.99 6.96 -6.17
CA THR A 315 -9.42 5.56 -6.23
C THR A 315 -9.69 4.97 -4.85
N THR A 316 -8.99 5.44 -3.82
CA THR A 316 -9.23 5.05 -2.42
C THR A 316 -10.64 5.45 -1.97
N ALA A 317 -11.04 6.70 -2.19
CA ALA A 317 -12.38 7.18 -1.86
C ALA A 317 -13.44 6.44 -2.69
N PHE A 318 -13.16 6.20 -3.97
CA PHE A 318 -14.04 5.46 -4.85
C PHE A 318 -14.22 4.01 -4.41
N GLY A 319 -13.18 3.34 -3.98
CA GLY A 319 -13.26 1.97 -3.45
C GLY A 319 -14.12 1.86 -2.19
N ALA A 320 -14.01 2.83 -1.28
CA ALA A 320 -14.88 2.92 -0.12
C ALA A 320 -16.35 3.15 -0.53
N ALA A 321 -16.59 3.99 -1.54
CA ALA A 321 -17.93 4.22 -2.11
C ALA A 321 -18.49 2.94 -2.77
N ILE A 322 -17.66 2.17 -3.48
CA ILE A 322 -18.03 0.87 -4.05
C ILE A 322 -18.48 -0.11 -2.96
N ALA A 323 -17.68 -0.26 -1.89
CA ALA A 323 -18.04 -1.14 -0.78
C ALA A 323 -19.38 -0.74 -0.14
N ALA A 324 -19.60 0.56 0.06
CA ALA A 324 -20.84 1.08 0.60
C ALA A 324 -22.03 0.88 -0.37
N GLY A 325 -21.83 1.11 -1.66
CA GLY A 325 -22.86 0.98 -2.69
C GLY A 325 -23.32 -0.46 -2.88
N LEU A 326 -22.37 -1.42 -2.89
CA LEU A 326 -22.69 -2.85 -2.94
C LEU A 326 -23.54 -3.30 -1.74
N ALA A 327 -23.26 -2.75 -0.53
CA ALA A 327 -24.02 -3.10 0.67
C ALA A 327 -25.49 -2.70 0.60
N VAL A 328 -25.83 -1.67 -0.17
CA VAL A 328 -27.19 -1.11 -0.25
C VAL A 328 -27.83 -1.26 -1.64
N GLY A 329 -27.20 -2.03 -2.53
CA GLY A 329 -27.75 -2.35 -3.84
C GLY A 329 -27.71 -1.20 -4.87
N VAL A 330 -26.74 -0.28 -4.75
CA VAL A 330 -26.44 0.69 -5.84
C VAL A 330 -25.88 -0.06 -7.05
N TRP A 331 -25.07 -1.08 -6.79
CA TRP A 331 -24.63 -2.08 -7.75
C TRP A 331 -24.93 -3.47 -7.19
N GLU A 332 -25.43 -4.35 -8.03
CA GLU A 332 -25.76 -5.73 -7.64
C GLU A 332 -24.53 -6.65 -7.76
N THR A 333 -23.65 -6.35 -8.72
CA THR A 333 -22.49 -7.18 -9.06
C THR A 333 -21.22 -6.35 -9.26
N LEU A 334 -20.05 -7.00 -9.11
CA LEU A 334 -18.76 -6.39 -9.44
C LEU A 334 -18.60 -6.16 -10.96
N ASP A 335 -19.31 -6.90 -11.79
CA ASP A 335 -19.24 -6.76 -13.25
C ASP A 335 -19.81 -5.42 -13.73
N GLU A 336 -20.85 -4.90 -13.09
CA GLU A 336 -21.41 -3.56 -13.38
C GLU A 336 -20.36 -2.44 -13.17
N LEU A 337 -19.40 -2.66 -12.28
CA LEU A 337 -18.35 -1.69 -11.98
C LEU A 337 -17.24 -1.65 -13.04
N ARG A 338 -17.15 -2.65 -13.92
CA ARG A 338 -16.05 -2.74 -14.91
C ARG A 338 -15.99 -1.54 -15.85
N THR A 339 -17.12 -0.93 -16.16
CA THR A 339 -17.24 0.23 -17.05
C THR A 339 -17.21 1.58 -16.34
N VAL A 340 -17.26 1.59 -15.00
CA VAL A 340 -17.26 2.82 -14.21
C VAL A 340 -15.82 3.36 -14.15
N ASN A 341 -15.63 4.67 -14.32
CA ASN A 341 -14.32 5.34 -14.29
C ASN A 341 -13.30 4.75 -15.29
N THR A 342 -13.73 4.48 -16.52
CA THR A 342 -12.85 4.03 -17.61
C THR A 342 -12.57 5.10 -18.65
N ALA A 343 -13.40 6.17 -18.70
CA ALA A 343 -13.20 7.28 -19.60
C ALA A 343 -11.91 8.06 -19.24
N GLY A 344 -11.19 8.55 -20.23
CA GLY A 344 -10.00 9.38 -20.03
C GLY A 344 -8.77 8.69 -19.46
N GLN A 345 -8.78 7.35 -19.34
CA GLN A 345 -7.60 6.61 -18.86
C GLN A 345 -6.42 6.74 -19.82
N THR A 346 -5.21 6.82 -19.27
CA THR A 346 -3.95 6.76 -20.04
C THR A 346 -3.33 5.38 -19.89
N VAL A 347 -2.97 4.76 -21.02
CA VAL A 347 -2.30 3.45 -21.05
C VAL A 347 -0.89 3.62 -21.57
N PHE A 348 0.10 3.29 -20.74
CA PHE A 348 1.51 3.24 -21.11
C PHE A 348 1.84 1.80 -21.51
N LYS A 349 2.40 1.65 -22.71
CA LYS A 349 2.78 0.34 -23.28
C LYS A 349 4.30 0.19 -23.28
N PRO A 350 4.84 -1.02 -23.04
CA PRO A 350 6.28 -1.25 -23.09
C PRO A 350 6.87 -0.87 -24.45
N THR A 351 7.99 -0.17 -24.46
CA THR A 351 8.72 0.26 -25.68
C THR A 351 10.12 -0.33 -25.77
N ILE A 352 10.65 -0.91 -24.69
CA ILE A 352 11.95 -1.59 -24.68
C ILE A 352 11.81 -3.11 -24.73
N THR A 353 12.89 -3.80 -25.09
CA THR A 353 12.90 -5.27 -25.07
C THR A 353 13.03 -5.84 -23.66
N LYS A 354 12.71 -7.14 -23.51
CA LYS A 354 12.90 -7.85 -22.23
C LYS A 354 14.38 -7.93 -21.84
N GLU A 355 15.26 -8.05 -22.79
CA GLU A 355 16.72 -8.12 -22.62
C GLU A 355 17.24 -6.78 -22.08
N GLU A 356 16.74 -5.67 -22.60
CA GLU A 356 17.09 -4.33 -22.13
C GLU A 356 16.59 -4.11 -20.70
N SER A 357 15.32 -4.44 -20.42
CA SER A 357 14.77 -4.40 -19.06
C SER A 357 15.59 -5.25 -18.09
N ALA A 358 15.97 -6.47 -18.46
CA ALA A 358 16.79 -7.35 -17.64
C ALA A 358 18.19 -6.78 -17.38
N THR A 359 18.80 -6.16 -18.38
CA THR A 359 20.10 -5.49 -18.24
C THR A 359 20.02 -4.33 -17.25
N ARG A 360 19.00 -3.47 -17.37
CA ARG A 360 18.76 -2.37 -16.44
C ARG A 360 18.49 -2.87 -15.02
N MET A 361 17.69 -3.92 -14.87
CA MET A 361 17.40 -4.54 -13.57
C MET A 361 18.64 -5.19 -12.93
N SER A 362 19.51 -5.82 -13.70
CA SER A 362 20.79 -6.38 -13.21
C SER A 362 21.69 -5.29 -12.63
N ARG A 363 21.76 -4.13 -13.29
CA ARG A 363 22.51 -2.97 -12.77
C ARG A 363 21.93 -2.45 -11.46
N TRP A 364 20.60 -2.35 -11.36
CA TRP A 364 19.91 -1.99 -10.14
C TRP A 364 20.22 -2.97 -9.00
N THR A 365 20.10 -4.28 -9.25
CA THR A 365 20.39 -5.31 -8.25
C THR A 365 21.82 -5.19 -7.72
N LYS A 366 22.79 -4.97 -8.61
CA LYS A 366 24.18 -4.71 -8.20
C LYS A 366 24.30 -3.49 -7.30
N ALA A 367 23.63 -2.39 -7.62
CA ALA A 367 23.64 -1.17 -6.81
C ALA A 367 23.02 -1.38 -5.42
N VAL A 368 21.92 -2.17 -5.33
CA VAL A 368 21.31 -2.55 -4.06
C VAL A 368 22.28 -3.33 -3.17
N GLU A 369 23.01 -4.30 -3.72
CA GLU A 369 24.03 -5.05 -2.96
C GLU A 369 25.18 -4.16 -2.48
N MET A 370 25.57 -3.17 -3.29
CA MET A 370 26.67 -2.26 -2.96
C MET A 370 26.31 -1.18 -1.94
N CYS A 371 25.01 -0.96 -1.65
CA CYS A 371 24.58 0.06 -0.67
C CYS A 371 24.33 -0.49 0.74
N ARG A 372 24.71 -1.75 1.01
CA ARG A 372 24.64 -2.39 2.33
C ARG A 372 25.76 -1.98 3.26
N GLY A 373 25.57 -2.19 4.56
CA GLY A 373 26.63 -2.04 5.58
C GLY A 373 27.01 -0.60 5.89
N TRP A 374 26.14 0.37 5.63
CA TRP A 374 26.41 1.79 5.91
C TRP A 374 25.93 2.25 7.29
N SER A 375 25.06 1.50 7.92
CA SER A 375 24.66 1.77 9.31
C SER A 375 24.90 0.54 10.17
N ASN A 376 25.61 0.75 11.27
CA ASN A 376 25.84 -0.25 12.32
C ASN A 376 24.57 -0.42 13.16
#